data_722ade7871e4eedfd9be26b433975c5a
#
_entry.id   722ade7871e4eedfd9be26b433975c5a
#
_cell.length_a   1.000
_cell.length_b   1.000
_cell.length_c   1.000
_cell.angle_alpha   90.00
_cell.angle_beta   90.00
_cell.angle_gamma   90.00
#
_symmetry.space_group_name_H-M   'P 1'
#
loop_
_entity.id
_entity.type
_entity.pdbx_description
1 polymer ?
#
loop_
_entity_poly.entity_id
_entity_poly.type
_entity_poly.pdbx_seq_one_letter_code
_entity_poly.pdbx_strand_id
1 'polypeptide(L)'
;MDEKLLQFFHSLDRSLFIDNRYKTLAHLDRPLPIGHGQTISQPSLVVYMTAHLQLDKTTRVLEIGTGSGYQTAFLAEFSQEVYTVELRGDLGAKARQRLDALGYGNIRYKLGDGSLGWAEHAPYERILVTAAPKRMPEDLIGQLAPEGIMILPLGPPGYQQLLMVTKDKQGEVTQTKLLDVAFVELVGKYT
;
A
#
# COMPACT_ATOMS: atom_id res chain seq x y z
N MET A 1 13.82 13.91 0.84
CA MET A 1 12.46 13.51 0.39
C MET A 1 12.22 14.16 -0.96
N ASP A 2 11.69 13.44 -1.94
CA ASP A 2 11.48 13.97 -3.30
C ASP A 2 10.49 15.15 -3.26
N GLU A 3 10.86 16.29 -3.87
CA GLU A 3 10.03 17.49 -3.92
C GLU A 3 8.70 17.25 -4.66
N LYS A 4 8.70 16.42 -5.71
CA LYS A 4 7.48 16.05 -6.45
C LYS A 4 6.51 15.27 -5.58
N LEU A 5 7.01 14.36 -4.73
CA LEU A 5 6.18 13.61 -3.79
C LEU A 5 5.50 14.54 -2.77
N LEU A 6 6.22 15.54 -2.27
CA LEU A 6 5.65 16.53 -1.34
C LEU A 6 4.64 17.45 -2.04
N GLN A 7 4.90 17.89 -3.27
CA GLN A 7 3.97 18.68 -4.07
C GLN A 7 2.67 17.90 -4.31
N PHE A 8 2.77 16.63 -4.70
CA PHE A 8 1.61 15.76 -4.87
C PHE A 8 0.82 15.57 -3.56
N PHE A 9 1.53 15.31 -2.46
CA PHE A 9 0.92 15.19 -1.12
C PHE A 9 0.08 16.42 -0.76
N HIS A 10 0.59 17.62 -1.02
CA HIS A 10 -0.14 18.86 -0.72
C HIS A 10 -1.29 19.15 -1.70
N SER A 11 -1.25 18.61 -2.92
CA SER A 11 -2.28 18.82 -3.93
C SER A 11 -3.45 17.83 -3.81
N LEU A 12 -3.23 16.61 -3.29
CA LEU A 12 -4.25 15.57 -3.21
C LEU A 12 -5.16 15.77 -1.99
N ASP A 13 -6.43 16.11 -2.23
CA ASP A 13 -7.41 16.24 -1.15
C ASP A 13 -7.79 14.87 -0.56
N ARG A 14 -7.24 14.56 0.61
CA ARG A 14 -7.52 13.31 1.33
C ARG A 14 -9.00 13.14 1.68
N SER A 15 -9.78 14.23 1.79
CA SER A 15 -11.21 14.16 2.10
C SER A 15 -12.01 13.43 1.01
N LEU A 16 -11.52 13.37 -0.22
CA LEU A 16 -12.10 12.61 -1.32
C LEU A 16 -12.11 11.09 -1.09
N PHE A 17 -11.27 10.61 -0.18
CA PHE A 17 -11.07 9.19 0.15
C PHE A 17 -11.82 8.75 1.41
N ILE A 18 -12.71 9.60 1.97
CA ILE A 18 -13.46 9.34 3.20
C ILE A 18 -14.94 9.64 2.97
N ASP A 19 -15.81 8.60 3.10
CA ASP A 19 -17.25 8.71 2.81
C ASP A 19 -18.14 8.89 4.05
N ASN A 20 -17.55 8.96 5.24
CA ASN A 20 -18.27 8.98 6.50
C ASN A 20 -18.05 10.29 7.29
N ARG A 21 -18.58 10.37 8.53
CA ARG A 21 -18.46 11.53 9.40
C ARG A 21 -17.02 11.99 9.67
N TYR A 22 -16.02 11.14 9.46
CA TYR A 22 -14.61 11.48 9.66
C TYR A 22 -14.02 12.29 8.50
N LYS A 23 -14.77 12.53 7.42
CA LYS A 23 -14.34 13.38 6.30
C LYS A 23 -13.90 14.78 6.74
N THR A 24 -14.57 15.37 7.73
CA THR A 24 -14.22 16.69 8.29
C THR A 24 -12.87 16.70 9.02
N LEU A 25 -12.34 15.53 9.37
CA LEU A 25 -11.06 15.33 10.05
C LEU A 25 -9.94 14.94 9.08
N ALA A 26 -10.18 14.97 7.77
CA ALA A 26 -9.22 14.52 6.75
C ALA A 26 -7.88 15.27 6.81
N HIS A 27 -7.88 16.51 7.32
CA HIS A 27 -6.67 17.35 7.48
C HIS A 27 -5.75 16.89 8.62
N LEU A 28 -6.21 16.00 9.50
CA LEU A 28 -5.41 15.54 10.64
C LEU A 28 -4.39 14.47 10.21
N ASP A 29 -3.16 14.58 10.70
CA ASP A 29 -2.10 13.61 10.45
C ASP A 29 -2.23 12.38 11.37
N ARG A 30 -3.30 11.61 11.16
CA ARG A 30 -3.59 10.36 11.87
C ARG A 30 -4.45 9.42 11.01
N PRO A 31 -4.49 8.10 11.31
CA PRO A 31 -5.43 7.19 10.67
C PRO A 31 -6.88 7.56 11.04
N LEU A 32 -7.81 7.33 10.09
CA LEU A 32 -9.24 7.58 10.28
C LEU A 32 -10.06 6.37 9.80
N PRO A 33 -11.17 6.01 10.50
CA PRO A 33 -12.01 4.88 10.10
C PRO A 33 -12.67 5.11 8.73
N ILE A 34 -12.67 4.04 7.90
CA ILE A 34 -13.35 4.02 6.58
C ILE A 34 -14.44 2.94 6.50
N GLY A 35 -14.74 2.26 7.59
CA GLY A 35 -15.70 1.15 7.67
C GLY A 35 -15.02 -0.21 7.77
N HIS A 36 -15.79 -1.26 8.07
CA HIS A 36 -15.33 -2.65 8.20
C HIS A 36 -14.13 -2.87 9.14
N GLY A 37 -13.95 -2.00 10.15
CA GLY A 37 -12.77 -2.02 11.00
C GLY A 37 -11.48 -1.56 10.31
N GLN A 38 -11.57 -1.04 9.08
CA GLN A 38 -10.43 -0.56 8.30
C GLN A 38 -10.23 0.95 8.46
N THR A 39 -9.02 1.42 8.17
CA THR A 39 -8.66 2.83 8.26
C THR A 39 -7.97 3.32 6.99
N ILE A 40 -8.19 4.59 6.66
CA ILE A 40 -7.27 5.32 5.79
C ILE A 40 -6.03 5.68 6.60
N SER A 41 -4.86 5.37 6.09
CA SER A 41 -3.59 5.54 6.80
C SER A 41 -3.29 7.02 7.13
N GLN A 42 -2.44 7.24 8.13
CA GLN A 42 -1.88 8.55 8.47
C GLN A 42 -1.17 9.15 7.26
N PRO A 43 -1.45 10.40 6.87
CA PRO A 43 -0.87 11.05 5.69
C PRO A 43 0.66 11.03 5.64
N SER A 44 1.33 11.42 6.71
CA SER A 44 2.80 11.41 6.78
C SER A 44 3.38 10.00 6.61
N LEU A 45 2.70 8.96 7.09
CA LEU A 45 3.12 7.57 6.93
C LEU A 45 2.97 7.10 5.46
N VAL A 46 1.91 7.52 4.76
CA VAL A 46 1.74 7.27 3.32
C VAL A 46 2.91 7.84 2.53
N VAL A 47 3.27 9.10 2.78
CA VAL A 47 4.43 9.76 2.15
C VAL A 47 5.72 9.02 2.49
N TYR A 48 5.92 8.65 3.76
CA TYR A 48 7.10 7.93 4.21
C TYR A 48 7.26 6.57 3.51
N MET A 49 6.20 5.76 3.45
CA MET A 49 6.22 4.46 2.76
C MET A 49 6.46 4.62 1.26
N THR A 50 5.79 5.58 0.62
CA THR A 50 5.98 5.86 -0.82
C THR A 50 7.42 6.27 -1.15
N ALA A 51 8.03 7.12 -0.31
CA ALA A 51 9.43 7.54 -0.51
C ALA A 51 10.41 6.36 -0.44
N HIS A 52 10.18 5.40 0.47
CA HIS A 52 11.06 4.22 0.64
C HIS A 52 10.89 3.18 -0.49
N LEU A 53 9.78 3.23 -1.25
CA LEU A 53 9.62 2.38 -2.43
C LEU A 53 10.49 2.83 -3.61
N GLN A 54 10.99 4.06 -3.64
CA GLN A 54 11.83 4.57 -4.73
C GLN A 54 11.18 4.33 -6.11
N LEU A 55 9.94 4.83 -6.25
CA LEU A 55 9.14 4.66 -7.47
C LEU A 55 9.67 5.51 -8.63
N ASP A 56 9.51 5.01 -9.83
CA ASP A 56 9.67 5.75 -11.08
C ASP A 56 8.64 5.28 -12.14
N LYS A 57 8.60 5.96 -13.27
CA LYS A 57 7.62 5.68 -14.34
C LYS A 57 7.88 4.38 -15.13
N THR A 58 8.86 3.58 -14.73
CA THR A 58 9.10 2.22 -15.26
C THR A 58 8.69 1.13 -14.27
N THR A 59 8.39 1.52 -13.02
CA THR A 59 8.13 0.62 -11.91
C THR A 59 6.71 0.04 -11.97
N ARG A 60 6.58 -1.27 -11.83
CA ARG A 60 5.31 -1.98 -11.60
C ARG A 60 5.18 -2.29 -10.12
N VAL A 61 4.05 -1.92 -9.53
CA VAL A 61 3.82 -2.01 -8.09
C VAL A 61 2.69 -2.99 -7.78
N LEU A 62 2.91 -3.90 -6.84
CA LEU A 62 1.83 -4.65 -6.19
C LEU A 62 1.47 -3.98 -4.86
N GLU A 63 0.20 -3.64 -4.68
CA GLU A 63 -0.35 -3.15 -3.42
C GLU A 63 -1.27 -4.19 -2.80
N ILE A 64 -1.09 -4.47 -1.52
CA ILE A 64 -1.97 -5.33 -0.74
C ILE A 64 -2.78 -4.47 0.23
N GLY A 65 -4.08 -4.38 -0.01
CA GLY A 65 -5.01 -3.53 0.74
C GLY A 65 -5.26 -2.18 0.06
N THR A 66 -6.14 -2.14 -0.94
CA THR A 66 -6.57 -0.89 -1.61
C THR A 66 -7.24 0.08 -0.64
N GLY A 67 -8.08 -0.46 0.25
CA GLY A 67 -8.80 0.30 1.27
C GLY A 67 -9.61 1.45 0.68
N SER A 68 -9.25 2.68 1.04
CA SER A 68 -9.87 3.90 0.52
C SER A 68 -9.40 4.29 -0.89
N GLY A 69 -8.26 3.75 -1.34
CA GLY A 69 -7.56 4.17 -2.56
C GLY A 69 -6.57 5.32 -2.36
N TYR A 70 -6.43 5.86 -1.15
CA TYR A 70 -5.54 7.01 -0.91
C TYR A 70 -4.07 6.67 -1.16
N GLN A 71 -3.57 5.55 -0.61
CA GLN A 71 -2.21 5.07 -0.90
C GLN A 71 -2.07 4.68 -2.38
N THR A 72 -3.09 4.04 -2.96
CA THR A 72 -3.10 3.65 -4.38
C THR A 72 -2.90 4.84 -5.31
N ALA A 73 -3.49 6.03 -4.98
CA ALA A 73 -3.30 7.25 -5.75
C ALA A 73 -1.82 7.69 -5.79
N PHE A 74 -1.10 7.60 -4.66
CA PHE A 74 0.34 7.87 -4.62
C PHE A 74 1.13 6.88 -5.49
N LEU A 75 0.80 5.60 -5.40
CA LEU A 75 1.48 4.59 -6.23
C LEU A 75 1.23 4.84 -7.72
N ALA A 76 -0.01 5.14 -8.11
CA ALA A 76 -0.38 5.38 -9.50
C ALA A 76 0.26 6.66 -10.07
N GLU A 77 0.39 7.71 -9.23
CA GLU A 77 1.06 8.96 -9.65
C GLU A 77 2.53 8.74 -10.00
N PHE A 78 3.25 7.89 -9.25
CA PHE A 78 4.72 7.79 -9.36
C PHE A 78 5.21 6.52 -10.05
N SER A 79 4.34 5.56 -10.42
CA SER A 79 4.72 4.31 -11.08
C SER A 79 4.21 4.19 -12.51
N GLN A 80 4.64 3.15 -13.21
CA GLN A 80 4.12 2.77 -14.52
C GLN A 80 2.73 2.17 -14.40
N GLU A 81 2.57 1.18 -13.51
CA GLU A 81 1.32 0.45 -13.32
C GLU A 81 1.20 -0.05 -11.89
N VAL A 82 -0.01 0.00 -11.33
CA VAL A 82 -0.34 -0.50 -10.00
C VAL A 82 -1.28 -1.69 -10.12
N TYR A 83 -0.92 -2.77 -9.46
CA TYR A 83 -1.75 -3.95 -9.25
C TYR A 83 -2.19 -3.93 -7.79
N THR A 84 -3.48 -3.70 -7.51
CA THR A 84 -3.97 -3.60 -6.13
C THR A 84 -4.96 -4.72 -5.82
N VAL A 85 -4.78 -5.35 -4.67
CA VAL A 85 -5.63 -6.46 -4.20
C VAL A 85 -6.38 -6.03 -2.94
N GLU A 86 -7.71 -6.14 -2.98
CA GLU A 86 -8.59 -5.80 -1.85
C GLU A 86 -9.45 -6.99 -1.46
N LEU A 87 -9.54 -7.26 -0.15
CA LEU A 87 -10.38 -8.35 0.38
C LEU A 87 -11.87 -7.95 0.45
N ARG A 88 -12.16 -6.66 0.72
CA ARG A 88 -13.50 -6.13 0.92
C ARG A 88 -14.05 -5.54 -0.38
N GLY A 89 -14.97 -6.26 -1.03
CA GLY A 89 -15.47 -5.88 -2.36
C GLY A 89 -16.11 -4.48 -2.43
N ASP A 90 -16.81 -4.06 -1.37
CA ASP A 90 -17.43 -2.74 -1.30
C ASP A 90 -16.41 -1.61 -1.14
N LEU A 91 -15.32 -1.82 -0.37
CA LEU A 91 -14.21 -0.88 -0.28
C LEU A 91 -13.49 -0.77 -1.62
N GLY A 92 -13.15 -1.92 -2.24
CA GLY A 92 -12.48 -1.95 -3.54
C GLY A 92 -13.30 -1.27 -4.65
N ALA A 93 -14.62 -1.50 -4.69
CA ALA A 93 -15.50 -0.85 -5.66
C ALA A 93 -15.53 0.68 -5.50
N LYS A 94 -15.65 1.17 -4.26
CA LYS A 94 -15.61 2.61 -3.97
C LYS A 94 -14.24 3.24 -4.27
N ALA A 95 -13.16 2.55 -3.92
CA ALA A 95 -11.81 3.00 -4.24
C ALA A 95 -11.60 3.13 -5.75
N ARG A 96 -12.02 2.11 -6.52
CA ARG A 96 -11.96 2.13 -7.98
C ARG A 96 -12.74 3.29 -8.56
N GLN A 97 -14.02 3.46 -8.17
CA GLN A 97 -14.84 4.58 -8.66
C GLN A 97 -14.18 5.93 -8.41
N ARG A 98 -13.54 6.10 -7.27
CA ARG A 98 -12.86 7.32 -6.85
C ARG A 98 -11.60 7.59 -7.68
N LEU A 99 -10.79 6.56 -7.84
CA LEU A 99 -9.54 6.63 -8.60
C LEU A 99 -9.79 6.82 -10.11
N ASP A 100 -10.81 6.16 -10.66
CA ASP A 100 -11.26 6.36 -12.06
C ASP A 100 -11.75 7.82 -12.26
N ALA A 101 -12.50 8.38 -11.31
CA ALA A 101 -12.95 9.78 -11.35
C ALA A 101 -11.80 10.80 -11.23
N LEU A 102 -10.70 10.43 -10.59
CA LEU A 102 -9.46 11.22 -10.53
C LEU A 102 -8.57 11.08 -11.78
N GLY A 103 -8.98 10.22 -12.74
CA GLY A 103 -8.29 10.06 -14.02
C GLY A 103 -7.15 9.04 -14.05
N TYR A 104 -6.99 8.20 -13.00
CA TYR A 104 -5.97 7.17 -13.00
C TYR A 104 -6.36 5.99 -13.92
N GLY A 105 -5.64 5.81 -15.03
CA GLY A 105 -5.83 4.72 -16.00
C GLY A 105 -4.83 3.56 -15.87
N ASN A 106 -3.88 3.68 -14.97
CA ASN A 106 -2.77 2.72 -14.79
C ASN A 106 -2.93 1.81 -13.57
N ILE A 107 -4.18 1.54 -13.13
CA ILE A 107 -4.45 0.69 -11.97
C ILE A 107 -5.21 -0.56 -12.41
N ARG A 108 -4.75 -1.73 -11.96
CA ARG A 108 -5.42 -3.02 -12.08
C ARG A 108 -5.96 -3.44 -10.72
N TYR A 109 -7.21 -3.87 -10.67
CA TYR A 109 -7.91 -4.19 -9.42
C TYR A 109 -8.22 -5.68 -9.35
N LYS A 110 -7.92 -6.32 -8.21
CA LYS A 110 -8.30 -7.69 -7.88
C LYS A 110 -9.06 -7.72 -6.56
N LEU A 111 -10.18 -8.45 -6.55
CA LEU A 111 -10.87 -8.81 -5.32
C LEU A 111 -10.37 -10.17 -4.84
N GLY A 112 -9.91 -10.27 -3.60
CA GLY A 112 -9.46 -11.53 -3.03
C GLY A 112 -8.48 -11.40 -1.87
N ASP A 113 -7.92 -12.54 -1.47
CA ASP A 113 -6.91 -12.63 -0.42
C ASP A 113 -5.58 -12.05 -0.92
N GLY A 114 -5.23 -10.87 -0.40
CA GLY A 114 -4.00 -10.17 -0.75
C GLY A 114 -2.74 -10.84 -0.18
N SER A 115 -2.85 -11.69 0.83
CA SER A 115 -1.69 -12.38 1.42
C SER A 115 -0.99 -13.32 0.43
N LEU A 116 -1.70 -13.74 -0.62
CA LEU A 116 -1.18 -14.56 -1.73
C LEU A 116 -0.61 -13.72 -2.88
N GLY A 117 -0.76 -12.39 -2.83
CA GLY A 117 -0.36 -11.51 -3.91
C GLY A 117 -1.19 -11.67 -5.18
N TRP A 118 -0.55 -11.40 -6.31
CA TRP A 118 -1.16 -11.56 -7.64
C TRP A 118 -0.14 -12.17 -8.61
N ALA A 119 0.08 -13.48 -8.46
CA ALA A 119 1.14 -14.23 -9.14
C ALA A 119 1.09 -14.17 -10.68
N GLU A 120 -0.12 -14.02 -11.27
CA GLU A 120 -0.30 -13.96 -12.74
C GLU A 120 0.43 -12.78 -13.41
N HIS A 121 0.73 -11.73 -12.62
CA HIS A 121 1.40 -10.52 -13.10
C HIS A 121 2.80 -10.34 -12.51
N ALA A 122 3.27 -11.28 -11.67
CA ALA A 122 4.62 -11.24 -11.13
C ALA A 122 5.70 -11.42 -12.22
N PRO A 123 6.94 -10.96 -12.00
CA PRO A 123 7.42 -10.31 -10.79
C PRO A 123 7.10 -8.81 -10.74
N TYR A 124 7.15 -8.22 -9.53
CA TYR A 124 6.95 -6.79 -9.27
C TYR A 124 8.24 -6.15 -8.78
N GLU A 125 8.58 -4.99 -9.32
CA GLU A 125 9.76 -4.23 -8.86
C GLU A 125 9.52 -3.67 -7.45
N ARG A 126 8.26 -3.39 -7.10
CA ARG A 126 7.88 -2.87 -5.78
C ARG A 126 6.64 -3.58 -5.25
N ILE A 127 6.64 -3.81 -3.94
CA ILE A 127 5.45 -4.34 -3.23
C ILE A 127 5.18 -3.45 -2.03
N LEU A 128 3.94 -3.03 -1.85
CA LEU A 128 3.48 -2.32 -0.66
C LEU A 128 2.37 -3.09 0.03
N VAL A 129 2.50 -3.35 1.32
CA VAL A 129 1.47 -4.00 2.12
C VAL A 129 0.93 -3.00 3.13
N THR A 130 -0.38 -2.78 3.15
CA THR A 130 -1.05 -1.78 4.00
C THR A 130 -1.86 -2.39 5.15
N ALA A 131 -1.65 -3.67 5.42
CA ALA A 131 -2.19 -4.41 6.57
C ALA A 131 -1.10 -5.33 7.14
N ALA A 132 -1.06 -5.57 8.44
CA ALA A 132 0.04 -6.25 9.10
C ALA A 132 -0.16 -7.78 9.15
N PRO A 133 0.63 -8.60 8.40
CA PRO A 133 0.74 -10.03 8.66
C PRO A 133 1.49 -10.28 9.99
N LYS A 134 1.19 -11.37 10.67
CA LYS A 134 1.91 -11.77 11.90
C LYS A 134 3.28 -12.37 11.62
N ARG A 135 3.46 -12.95 10.43
CA ARG A 135 4.71 -13.55 9.96
C ARG A 135 5.00 -13.13 8.52
N MET A 136 6.26 -13.22 8.12
CA MET A 136 6.70 -12.82 6.78
C MET A 136 5.90 -13.54 5.68
N PRO A 137 5.32 -12.79 4.71
CA PRO A 137 4.52 -13.35 3.63
C PRO A 137 5.43 -13.83 2.48
N GLU A 138 5.86 -15.10 2.56
CA GLU A 138 6.77 -15.71 1.58
C GLU A 138 6.22 -15.69 0.15
N ASP A 139 4.89 -15.77 -0.04
CA ASP A 139 4.28 -15.65 -1.36
C ASP A 139 4.56 -14.27 -2.00
N LEU A 140 4.63 -13.21 -1.18
CA LEU A 140 4.96 -11.86 -1.68
C LEU A 140 6.47 -11.74 -1.98
N ILE A 141 7.32 -12.33 -1.14
CA ILE A 141 8.78 -12.38 -1.42
C ILE A 141 9.04 -13.11 -2.73
N GLY A 142 8.33 -14.22 -2.98
CA GLY A 142 8.41 -14.97 -4.23
C GLY A 142 8.05 -14.14 -5.47
N GLN A 143 7.14 -13.17 -5.31
CA GLN A 143 6.68 -12.28 -6.38
C GLN A 143 7.50 -10.98 -6.50
N LEU A 144 8.42 -10.73 -5.58
CA LEU A 144 9.33 -9.58 -5.65
C LEU A 144 10.43 -9.85 -6.69
N ALA A 145 10.63 -8.91 -7.60
CA ALA A 145 11.68 -8.96 -8.62
C ALA A 145 13.09 -8.92 -7.99
N PRO A 146 14.14 -9.40 -8.69
CA PRO A 146 15.52 -9.04 -8.36
C PRO A 146 15.67 -7.50 -8.34
N GLU A 147 16.46 -6.98 -7.40
CA GLU A 147 16.61 -5.54 -7.10
C GLU A 147 15.29 -4.87 -6.66
N GLY A 148 14.29 -5.68 -6.28
CA GLY A 148 12.99 -5.22 -5.82
C GLY A 148 12.99 -4.76 -4.36
N ILE A 149 12.02 -3.90 -4.03
CA ILE A 149 11.79 -3.39 -2.68
C ILE A 149 10.35 -3.70 -2.26
N MET A 150 10.18 -4.29 -1.08
CA MET A 150 8.88 -4.44 -0.44
C MET A 150 8.85 -3.66 0.88
N ILE A 151 7.79 -2.88 1.09
CA ILE A 151 7.51 -2.20 2.36
C ILE A 151 6.28 -2.85 2.98
N LEU A 152 6.41 -3.30 4.22
CA LEU A 152 5.30 -3.93 4.93
C LEU A 152 5.36 -3.69 6.45
N PRO A 153 4.21 -3.52 7.13
CA PRO A 153 4.13 -3.70 8.57
C PRO A 153 4.19 -5.19 8.90
N LEU A 154 4.93 -5.59 9.91
CA LEU A 154 5.04 -6.99 10.32
C LEU A 154 4.91 -7.11 11.84
N GLY A 155 4.14 -8.07 12.32
CA GLY A 155 4.03 -8.42 13.74
C GLY A 155 2.60 -8.38 14.27
N PRO A 156 2.39 -8.89 15.51
CA PRO A 156 1.09 -8.90 16.15
C PRO A 156 0.68 -7.48 16.59
N PRO A 157 -0.64 -7.24 16.83
CA PRO A 157 -1.12 -5.95 17.33
C PRO A 157 -0.33 -5.44 18.55
N GLY A 158 0.08 -4.17 18.52
CA GLY A 158 0.88 -3.52 19.56
C GLY A 158 2.39 -3.75 19.45
N TYR A 159 2.86 -4.62 18.56
CA TYR A 159 4.29 -4.92 18.35
C TYR A 159 4.65 -4.98 16.86
N GLN A 160 4.00 -4.14 16.05
CA GLN A 160 4.23 -4.10 14.62
C GLN A 160 5.39 -3.19 14.26
N GLN A 161 6.23 -3.65 13.34
CA GLN A 161 7.35 -2.90 12.78
C GLN A 161 7.14 -2.71 11.28
N LEU A 162 7.35 -1.50 10.79
CA LEU A 162 7.45 -1.27 9.36
C LEU A 162 8.83 -1.72 8.89
N LEU A 163 8.84 -2.66 7.98
CA LEU A 163 10.06 -3.22 7.42
C LEU A 163 10.22 -2.80 5.95
N MET A 164 11.45 -2.57 5.55
CA MET A 164 11.89 -2.59 4.17
C MET A 164 12.58 -3.92 3.90
N VAL A 165 12.06 -4.66 2.94
CA VAL A 165 12.63 -5.93 2.45
C VAL A 165 13.19 -5.67 1.06
N THR A 166 14.45 -6.00 0.84
CA THR A 166 15.10 -5.88 -0.46
C THR A 166 15.55 -7.24 -0.94
N LYS A 167 15.44 -7.48 -2.24
CA LYS A 167 15.96 -8.68 -2.89
C LYS A 167 17.08 -8.26 -3.87
N ASP A 168 18.26 -8.82 -3.73
CA ASP A 168 19.38 -8.50 -4.63
C ASP A 168 19.30 -9.26 -5.97
N LYS A 169 20.29 -9.07 -6.85
CA LYS A 169 20.39 -9.74 -8.16
C LYS A 169 20.54 -11.26 -8.05
N GLN A 170 21.09 -11.75 -6.95
CA GLN A 170 21.29 -13.16 -6.65
C GLN A 170 20.07 -13.81 -6.02
N GLY A 171 19.06 -13.01 -5.63
CA GLY A 171 17.84 -13.47 -4.96
C GLY A 171 17.94 -13.47 -3.43
N GLU A 172 19.05 -13.00 -2.86
CA GLU A 172 19.22 -12.88 -1.41
C GLU A 172 18.32 -11.76 -0.84
N VAL A 173 17.65 -12.07 0.26
CA VAL A 173 16.65 -11.21 0.88
C VAL A 173 17.19 -10.57 2.15
N THR A 174 17.16 -9.26 2.23
CA THR A 174 17.55 -8.48 3.42
C THR A 174 16.36 -7.74 3.99
N GLN A 175 16.27 -7.67 5.31
CA GLN A 175 15.22 -6.96 6.03
C GLN A 175 15.81 -5.84 6.88
N THR A 176 15.24 -4.64 6.78
CA THR A 176 15.63 -3.47 7.56
C THR A 176 14.42 -2.88 8.26
N LYS A 177 14.48 -2.74 9.60
CA LYS A 177 13.45 -2.04 10.36
C LYS A 177 13.52 -0.54 10.06
N LEU A 178 12.39 0.06 9.71
CA LEU A 178 12.25 1.50 9.48
C LEU A 178 11.74 2.21 10.74
N LEU A 179 10.56 1.80 11.25
CA LEU A 179 9.95 2.39 12.46
C LEU A 179 8.90 1.44 13.08
N ASP A 180 8.44 1.76 14.29
CA ASP A 180 7.32 1.06 14.91
C ASP A 180 6.00 1.68 14.43
N VAL A 181 4.98 0.83 14.17
CA VAL A 181 3.72 1.23 13.54
C VAL A 181 2.52 0.51 14.17
N ALA A 182 1.31 0.97 13.82
CA ALA A 182 0.07 0.28 14.13
C ALA A 182 -0.81 0.24 12.88
N PHE A 183 -0.97 -0.95 12.31
CA PHE A 183 -1.85 -1.24 11.19
C PHE A 183 -2.96 -2.21 11.59
N VAL A 184 -4.02 -2.26 10.79
CA VAL A 184 -5.00 -3.35 10.86
C VAL A 184 -4.32 -4.67 10.50
N GLU A 185 -4.83 -5.79 11.05
CA GLU A 185 -4.27 -7.11 10.74
C GLU A 185 -4.56 -7.50 9.28
N LEU A 186 -3.59 -8.10 8.62
CA LEU A 186 -3.78 -8.75 7.33
C LEU A 186 -4.62 -10.01 7.55
N VAL A 187 -5.72 -10.14 6.83
CA VAL A 187 -6.56 -11.34 6.84
C VAL A 187 -6.14 -12.26 5.69
N GLY A 188 -5.86 -13.53 6.00
CA GLY A 188 -5.47 -14.52 4.99
C GLY A 188 -4.46 -15.52 5.54
N LYS A 189 -3.63 -16.09 4.67
CA LYS A 189 -2.66 -17.16 4.98
C LYS A 189 -1.65 -16.80 6.09
N TYR A 190 -1.32 -15.53 6.26
CA TYR A 190 -0.27 -15.06 7.18
C TYR A 190 -0.80 -14.34 8.43
N THR A 191 -2.08 -14.61 8.78
CA THR A 191 -2.74 -14.09 9.98
C THR A 191 -2.16 -14.65 11.27
#